data_1081acae96f3f14c87f3c99b4b137ff3
#
_entry.id   1081acae96f3f14c87f3c99b4b137ff3
#
_cell.length_a   1.000
_cell.length_b   1.000
_cell.length_c   1.000
_cell.angle_alpha   90.00
_cell.angle_beta   90.00
_cell.angle_gamma   90.00
#
_symmetry.space_group_name_H-M   'P 1'
#
loop_
_entity.id
_entity.type
_entity.pdbx_description
1 polymer ?
#
loop_
_entity_poly.entity_id
_entity_poly.type
_entity_poly.pdbx_seq_one_letter_code
_entity_poly.pdbx_strand_id
1 'polypeptide(L)'
;SARIFHMLAPMWSWKHDLPHFMFGWGAGNISNAVRTGYAGARQWYDAHGGAPNTEIDGLANPPADTFTMSIYASFITEFGLFCFLAFLLLVLAHVAVHHGWSRRNICWFILLAYLYIQFESYAFYAIPLFIWAVCTIMNRGKNNINSL
;
A
#
# COMPACT_ATOMS: atom_id res chain seq x y z
N SER A 1 -16.85 -6.10 8.76
CA SER A 1 -16.37 -6.84 7.60
C SER A 1 -14.94 -7.28 7.85
N ALA A 2 -14.58 -8.51 7.55
CA ALA A 2 -13.24 -9.07 7.73
C ALA A 2 -12.17 -8.24 6.98
N ARG A 3 -12.51 -7.67 5.82
CA ARG A 3 -11.63 -6.78 5.06
C ARG A 3 -11.08 -5.61 5.88
N ILE A 4 -11.95 -4.95 6.64
CA ILE A 4 -11.51 -3.85 7.51
C ILE A 4 -10.53 -4.36 8.56
N PHE A 5 -10.77 -5.54 9.09
CA PHE A 5 -9.91 -6.13 10.11
C PHE A 5 -8.51 -6.47 9.58
N HIS A 6 -8.40 -6.99 8.35
CA HIS A 6 -7.12 -7.25 7.68
C HIS A 6 -6.27 -5.99 7.48
N MET A 7 -6.89 -4.82 7.37
CA MET A 7 -6.17 -3.54 7.35
C MET A 7 -5.86 -3.04 8.77
N LEU A 8 -6.83 -3.21 9.67
CA LEU A 8 -6.76 -2.62 11.01
C LEU A 8 -5.68 -3.29 11.88
N ALA A 9 -5.56 -4.61 11.79
CA ALA A 9 -4.62 -5.37 12.62
C ALA A 9 -3.15 -4.93 12.43
N PRO A 10 -2.58 -4.87 11.21
CA PRO A 10 -1.24 -4.36 11.02
C PRO A 10 -1.11 -2.87 11.38
N MET A 11 -2.12 -2.03 11.10
CA MET A 11 -2.10 -0.63 11.49
C MET A 11 -2.10 -0.44 13.01
N TRP A 12 -2.71 -1.37 13.76
CA TRP A 12 -2.67 -1.33 15.21
C TRP A 12 -1.27 -1.65 15.75
N SER A 13 -0.53 -2.53 15.08
CA SER A 13 0.87 -2.80 15.43
C SER A 13 1.76 -1.56 15.30
N TRP A 14 1.50 -0.66 14.33
CA TRP A 14 2.28 0.57 14.14
C TRP A 14 2.24 1.50 15.35
N LYS A 15 1.12 1.50 16.11
CA LYS A 15 0.99 2.33 17.32
C LYS A 15 1.85 1.83 18.47
N HIS A 16 2.10 0.53 18.53
CA HIS A 16 2.77 -0.10 19.66
C HIS A 16 4.23 -0.44 19.38
N ASP A 17 4.61 -0.47 18.10
CA ASP A 17 5.95 -0.84 17.65
C ASP A 17 6.47 0.18 16.63
N LEU A 18 6.97 1.30 17.16
CA LEU A 18 7.50 2.40 16.35
C LEU A 18 8.70 1.98 15.48
N PRO A 19 9.68 1.16 15.94
CA PRO A 19 10.76 0.68 15.11
C PRO A 19 10.27 -0.05 13.87
N HIS A 20 9.35 -1.00 14.02
CA HIS A 20 8.78 -1.73 12.88
C HIS A 20 7.87 -0.86 12.00
N PHE A 21 7.22 0.15 12.54
CA PHE A 21 6.51 1.14 11.71
C PHE A 21 7.47 1.93 10.81
N MET A 22 8.64 2.33 11.34
CA MET A 22 9.60 3.14 10.58
C MET A 22 10.39 2.31 9.55
N PHE A 23 10.81 1.08 9.90
CA PHE A 23 11.71 0.25 9.10
C PHE A 23 11.06 -0.99 8.50
N GLY A 24 9.83 -1.33 8.91
CA GLY A 24 9.09 -2.51 8.46
C GLY A 24 9.44 -3.79 9.22
N TRP A 25 8.58 -4.77 9.06
CA TRP A 25 8.75 -6.13 9.60
C TRP A 25 9.62 -7.02 8.71
N GLY A 26 9.99 -6.54 7.52
CA GLY A 26 10.63 -7.30 6.46
C GLY A 26 9.61 -7.95 5.51
N ALA A 27 10.06 -8.18 4.27
CA ALA A 27 9.22 -8.77 3.23
C ALA A 27 8.69 -10.14 3.67
N GLY A 28 7.40 -10.39 3.44
CA GLY A 28 6.71 -11.63 3.80
C GLY A 28 6.35 -11.77 5.29
N ASN A 29 6.59 -10.75 6.12
CA ASN A 29 6.35 -10.82 7.58
C ASN A 29 5.07 -10.11 8.04
N ILE A 30 4.09 -9.92 7.17
CA ILE A 30 2.78 -9.31 7.50
C ILE A 30 2.10 -10.08 8.63
N SER A 31 2.21 -11.41 8.66
CA SER A 31 1.65 -12.26 9.71
C SER A 31 2.11 -11.87 11.12
N ASN A 32 3.37 -11.47 11.29
CA ASN A 32 3.90 -11.02 12.58
C ASN A 32 3.27 -9.68 13.01
N ALA A 33 3.11 -8.74 12.10
CA ALA A 33 2.44 -7.48 12.38
C ALA A 33 0.96 -7.68 12.73
N VAL A 34 0.24 -8.54 12.00
CA VAL A 34 -1.15 -8.89 12.28
C VAL A 34 -1.28 -9.50 13.66
N ARG A 35 -0.43 -10.48 14.01
CA ARG A 35 -0.42 -11.11 15.33
C ARG A 35 -0.18 -10.09 16.45
N THR A 36 0.76 -9.17 16.27
CA THR A 36 1.10 -8.13 17.25
C THR A 36 -0.07 -7.14 17.44
N GLY A 37 -0.73 -6.75 16.36
CA GLY A 37 -1.83 -5.79 16.39
C GLY A 37 -3.21 -6.40 16.68
N TYR A 38 -3.34 -7.73 16.65
CA TYR A 38 -4.63 -8.43 16.72
C TYR A 38 -5.47 -8.03 17.93
N ALA A 39 -4.90 -8.06 19.13
CA ALA A 39 -5.65 -7.82 20.37
C ALA A 39 -6.30 -6.42 20.38
N GLY A 40 -5.53 -5.39 20.01
CA GLY A 40 -6.05 -4.02 19.95
C GLY A 40 -7.06 -3.81 18.81
N ALA A 41 -6.81 -4.40 17.65
CA ALA A 41 -7.75 -4.37 16.53
C ALA A 41 -9.06 -5.08 16.87
N ARG A 42 -9.00 -6.21 17.59
CA ARG A 42 -10.17 -6.97 18.05
C ARG A 42 -10.99 -6.17 19.04
N GLN A 43 -10.36 -5.58 20.03
CA GLN A 43 -11.04 -4.72 21.01
C GLN A 43 -11.78 -3.56 20.35
N TRP A 44 -11.12 -2.92 19.39
CA TRP A 44 -11.75 -1.84 18.62
C TRP A 44 -12.93 -2.32 17.77
N TYR A 45 -12.77 -3.46 17.10
CA TYR A 45 -13.79 -4.06 16.25
C TYR A 45 -15.06 -4.42 17.05
N ASP A 46 -14.88 -5.07 18.20
CA ASP A 46 -15.98 -5.46 19.08
C ASP A 46 -16.70 -4.24 19.67
N ALA A 47 -15.94 -3.19 20.05
CA ALA A 47 -16.50 -1.93 20.56
C ALA A 47 -17.36 -1.19 19.53
N HIS A 48 -17.12 -1.41 18.22
CA HIS A 48 -17.87 -0.78 17.12
C HIS A 48 -18.93 -1.72 16.50
N GLY A 49 -19.40 -2.70 17.24
CA GLY A 49 -20.49 -3.59 16.81
C GLY A 49 -20.02 -4.66 15.80
N GLY A 50 -18.77 -5.05 15.86
CA GLY A 50 -18.24 -6.14 15.05
C GLY A 50 -18.93 -7.45 15.35
N ALA A 51 -19.47 -8.13 14.33
CA ALA A 51 -20.04 -9.46 14.49
C ALA A 51 -18.94 -10.53 14.64
N PRO A 52 -19.19 -11.59 15.42
CA PRO A 52 -18.31 -12.75 15.48
C PRO A 52 -18.04 -13.30 14.07
N ASN A 53 -16.76 -13.54 13.76
CA ASN A 53 -16.36 -14.04 12.45
C ASN A 53 -15.15 -14.95 12.60
N THR A 54 -15.29 -16.20 12.14
CA THR A 54 -14.26 -17.23 12.22
C THR A 54 -12.98 -16.85 11.46
N GLU A 55 -13.09 -16.08 10.38
CA GLU A 55 -11.95 -15.55 9.63
C GLU A 55 -11.12 -14.58 10.50
N ILE A 56 -11.81 -13.69 11.23
CA ILE A 56 -11.13 -12.75 12.13
C ILE A 56 -10.50 -13.51 13.30
N ASP A 57 -11.20 -14.51 13.85
CA ASP A 57 -10.68 -15.31 14.95
C ASP A 57 -9.43 -16.11 14.54
N GLY A 58 -9.35 -16.56 13.28
CA GLY A 58 -8.17 -17.19 12.70
C GLY A 58 -6.94 -16.28 12.65
N LEU A 59 -7.14 -14.96 12.57
CA LEU A 59 -6.04 -13.99 12.55
C LEU A 59 -5.35 -13.78 13.92
N ALA A 60 -5.83 -14.42 14.96
CA ALA A 60 -5.08 -14.50 16.24
C ALA A 60 -3.76 -15.27 16.07
N ASN A 61 -3.76 -16.27 15.17
CA ASN A 61 -2.59 -17.02 14.75
C ASN A 61 -2.53 -17.06 13.22
N PRO A 62 -2.14 -15.92 12.58
CA PRO A 62 -2.23 -15.78 11.15
C PRO A 62 -1.25 -16.71 10.44
N PRO A 63 -1.63 -17.33 9.32
CA PRO A 63 -0.73 -18.13 8.51
C PRO A 63 0.38 -17.25 7.89
N ALA A 64 1.48 -17.88 7.47
CA ALA A 64 2.63 -17.17 6.94
C ALA A 64 2.33 -16.38 5.66
N ASP A 65 1.35 -16.82 4.88
CA ASP A 65 0.86 -16.18 3.65
C ASP A 65 -0.23 -15.13 3.89
N THR A 66 -0.39 -14.67 5.14
CA THR A 66 -1.33 -13.61 5.48
C THR A 66 -1.01 -12.33 4.72
N PHE A 67 -2.03 -11.71 4.15
CA PHE A 67 -1.93 -10.47 3.40
C PHE A 67 -2.86 -9.39 3.97
N THR A 68 -2.65 -8.15 3.56
CA THR A 68 -3.58 -7.05 3.84
C THR A 68 -4.42 -6.74 2.61
N MET A 69 -5.61 -6.19 2.83
CA MET A 69 -6.52 -5.78 1.75
C MET A 69 -6.16 -4.41 1.16
N SER A 70 -4.98 -3.88 1.49
CA SER A 70 -4.50 -2.59 1.02
C SER A 70 -3.01 -2.63 0.76
N ILE A 71 -2.60 -2.19 -0.43
CA ILE A 71 -1.19 -2.08 -0.81
C ILE A 71 -0.43 -1.15 0.13
N TYR A 72 -1.02 -0.04 0.53
CA TYR A 72 -0.37 0.90 1.45
C TYR A 72 -0.08 0.24 2.80
N ALA A 73 -1.06 -0.50 3.34
CA ALA A 73 -0.90 -1.22 4.59
C ALA A 73 0.18 -2.31 4.46
N SER A 74 0.18 -3.09 3.36
CA SER A 74 1.21 -4.09 3.10
C SER A 74 2.59 -3.45 3.00
N PHE A 75 2.73 -2.42 2.16
CA PHE A 75 4.03 -1.81 1.91
C PHE A 75 4.64 -1.20 3.16
N ILE A 76 3.87 -0.41 3.92
CA ILE A 76 4.36 0.20 5.16
C ILE A 76 4.66 -0.87 6.21
N THR A 77 3.87 -1.93 6.27
CA THR A 77 4.09 -3.01 7.22
C THR A 77 5.37 -3.79 6.91
N GLU A 78 5.62 -4.11 5.64
CA GLU A 78 6.80 -4.91 5.25
C GLU A 78 8.08 -4.08 5.18
N PHE A 79 8.03 -2.89 4.59
CA PHE A 79 9.22 -2.09 4.26
C PHE A 79 9.37 -0.84 5.13
N GLY A 80 8.35 -0.48 5.89
CA GLY A 80 8.35 0.68 6.76
C GLY A 80 8.01 1.99 6.07
N LEU A 81 7.73 2.99 6.91
CA LEU A 81 7.37 4.33 6.46
C LEU A 81 8.50 5.00 5.67
N PHE A 82 9.77 4.83 6.08
CA PHE A 82 10.91 5.45 5.38
C PHE A 82 11.03 4.93 3.95
N CYS A 83 10.92 3.63 3.75
CA CYS A 83 10.98 3.04 2.42
C CYS A 83 9.78 3.49 1.56
N PHE A 84 8.60 3.58 2.15
CA PHE A 84 7.40 4.09 1.47
C PHE A 84 7.59 5.54 1.01
N LEU A 85 8.10 6.42 1.87
CA LEU A 85 8.37 7.82 1.52
C LEU A 85 9.46 7.94 0.46
N ALA A 86 10.53 7.17 0.56
CA ALA A 86 11.58 7.14 -0.45
C ALA A 86 11.03 6.69 -1.81
N PHE A 87 10.20 5.65 -1.83
CA PHE A 87 9.54 5.19 -3.05
C PHE A 87 8.62 6.26 -3.64
N LEU A 88 7.81 6.93 -2.81
CA LEU A 88 6.94 8.02 -3.24
C LEU A 88 7.74 9.18 -3.85
N LEU A 89 8.85 9.58 -3.22
CA LEU A 89 9.74 10.60 -3.74
C LEU A 89 10.36 10.20 -5.09
N LEU A 90 10.77 8.95 -5.25
CA LEU A 90 11.28 8.45 -6.54
C LEU A 90 10.22 8.53 -7.64
N VAL A 91 8.98 8.13 -7.34
CA VAL A 91 7.86 8.22 -8.30
C VAL A 91 7.60 9.67 -8.68
N LEU A 92 7.50 10.57 -7.71
CA LEU A 92 7.27 12.00 -7.95
C LEU A 92 8.42 12.65 -8.74
N ALA A 93 9.67 12.33 -8.41
CA ALA A 93 10.84 12.78 -9.14
C ALA A 93 10.83 12.29 -10.59
N HIS A 94 10.50 11.01 -10.82
CA HIS A 94 10.37 10.44 -12.16
C HIS A 94 9.31 11.18 -12.99
N VAL A 95 8.15 11.43 -12.43
CA VAL A 95 7.06 12.19 -13.09
C VAL A 95 7.51 13.62 -13.40
N ALA A 96 8.24 14.28 -12.49
CA ALA A 96 8.74 15.63 -12.68
C ALA A 96 9.78 15.70 -13.80
N VAL A 97 10.78 14.82 -13.80
CA VAL A 97 11.86 14.79 -14.82
C VAL A 97 11.29 14.53 -16.21
N HIS A 98 10.28 13.67 -16.33
CA HIS A 98 9.66 13.36 -17.62
C HIS A 98 8.50 14.30 -18.00
N HIS A 99 8.37 15.44 -17.33
CA HIS A 99 7.29 16.41 -17.58
C HIS A 99 5.89 15.79 -17.59
N GLY A 100 5.69 14.77 -16.75
CA GLY A 100 4.45 13.98 -16.65
C GLY A 100 3.27 14.69 -15.97
N TRP A 101 3.43 15.95 -15.51
CA TRP A 101 2.41 16.74 -14.81
C TRP A 101 1.38 17.34 -15.80
N SER A 102 0.63 16.49 -16.49
CA SER A 102 -0.55 16.91 -17.25
C SER A 102 -1.83 16.68 -16.46
N ARG A 103 -2.88 17.48 -16.72
CA ARG A 103 -4.18 17.30 -16.06
C ARG A 103 -4.70 15.86 -16.18
N ARG A 104 -4.54 15.26 -17.36
CA ARG A 104 -4.92 13.87 -17.62
C ARG A 104 -4.16 12.89 -16.74
N ASN A 105 -2.85 13.04 -16.62
CA ASN A 105 -2.01 12.16 -15.81
C ASN A 105 -2.29 12.31 -14.32
N ILE A 106 -2.53 13.53 -13.85
CA ILE A 106 -2.92 13.79 -12.46
C ILE A 106 -4.22 13.05 -12.13
N CYS A 107 -5.22 13.11 -13.01
CA CYS A 107 -6.46 12.33 -12.81
C CYS A 107 -6.20 10.83 -12.73
N TRP A 108 -5.32 10.29 -13.60
CA TRP A 108 -4.92 8.89 -13.55
C TRP A 108 -4.18 8.53 -12.26
N PHE A 109 -3.28 9.39 -11.79
CA PHE A 109 -2.56 9.15 -10.54
C PHE A 109 -3.49 9.16 -9.33
N ILE A 110 -4.45 10.08 -9.29
CA ILE A 110 -5.47 10.12 -8.23
C ILE A 110 -6.32 8.84 -8.27
N LEU A 111 -6.78 8.43 -9.45
CA LEU A 111 -7.55 7.19 -9.61
C LEU A 111 -6.76 5.97 -9.15
N LEU A 112 -5.50 5.84 -9.56
CA LEU A 112 -4.62 4.76 -9.12
C LEU A 112 -4.43 4.80 -7.61
N ALA A 113 -4.10 5.96 -7.04
CA ALA A 113 -3.93 6.10 -5.59
C ALA A 113 -5.19 5.67 -4.82
N TYR A 114 -6.37 5.97 -5.34
CA TYR A 114 -7.63 5.53 -4.77
C TYR A 114 -7.83 4.01 -4.88
N LEU A 115 -7.59 3.44 -6.06
CA LEU A 115 -7.72 2.00 -6.30
C LEU A 115 -6.78 1.20 -5.40
N TYR A 116 -5.58 1.71 -5.12
CA TYR A 116 -4.58 1.06 -4.26
C TYR A 116 -4.96 0.96 -2.78
N ILE A 117 -5.98 1.69 -2.34
CA ILE A 117 -6.55 1.49 -1.00
C ILE A 117 -7.22 0.11 -0.90
N GLN A 118 -7.76 -0.41 -2.01
CA GLN A 118 -8.59 -1.62 -2.04
C GLN A 118 -7.94 -2.83 -2.74
N PHE A 119 -6.79 -2.66 -3.37
CA PHE A 119 -6.11 -3.76 -4.05
C PHE A 119 -5.14 -4.49 -3.13
N GLU A 120 -5.04 -5.78 -3.32
CA GLU A 120 -4.06 -6.65 -2.67
C GLU A 120 -2.63 -6.35 -3.14
N SER A 121 -1.65 -6.73 -2.33
CA SER A 121 -0.22 -6.42 -2.52
C SER A 121 0.36 -6.79 -3.88
N TYR A 122 -0.19 -7.78 -4.56
CA TYR A 122 0.30 -8.22 -5.88
C TYR A 122 0.20 -7.14 -6.97
N ALA A 123 -0.75 -6.22 -6.86
CA ALA A 123 -0.89 -5.11 -7.81
C ALA A 123 0.21 -4.04 -7.65
N PHE A 124 0.97 -4.07 -6.54
CA PHE A 124 2.03 -3.10 -6.26
C PHE A 124 3.08 -3.03 -7.38
N TYR A 125 3.48 -4.15 -7.94
CA TYR A 125 4.49 -4.20 -8.99
C TYR A 125 4.02 -3.59 -10.33
N ALA A 126 2.72 -3.50 -10.55
CA ALA A 126 2.17 -2.92 -11.77
C ALA A 126 2.25 -1.38 -11.80
N ILE A 127 2.26 -0.70 -10.65
CA ILE A 127 2.27 0.78 -10.59
C ILE A 127 3.52 1.39 -11.20
N PRO A 128 4.74 1.03 -10.77
CA PRO A 128 5.95 1.62 -11.32
C PRO A 128 6.04 1.41 -12.83
N LEU A 129 5.66 0.22 -13.31
CA LEU A 129 5.62 -0.09 -14.74
C LEU A 129 4.61 0.76 -15.48
N PHE A 130 3.42 0.98 -14.92
CA PHE A 130 2.38 1.80 -15.53
C PHE A 130 2.80 3.27 -15.59
N ILE A 131 3.30 3.84 -14.49
CA ILE A 131 3.77 5.23 -14.44
C ILE A 131 4.93 5.42 -15.40
N TRP A 132 5.89 4.48 -15.43
CA TRP A 132 7.01 4.52 -16.35
C TRP A 132 6.55 4.47 -17.81
N ALA A 133 5.64 3.58 -18.17
CA ALA A 133 5.09 3.45 -19.52
C ALA A 133 4.36 4.73 -19.95
N VAL A 134 3.50 5.29 -19.12
CA VAL A 134 2.74 6.52 -19.41
C VAL A 134 3.69 7.71 -19.64
N CYS A 135 4.69 7.90 -18.79
CA CYS A 135 5.65 8.99 -18.93
C CYS A 135 6.56 8.84 -20.16
N THR A 136 6.96 7.59 -20.49
CA THR A 136 7.83 7.31 -21.64
C THR A 136 7.13 7.50 -22.99
N ILE A 137 5.88 7.04 -23.11
CA ILE A 137 5.08 7.18 -24.33
C ILE A 137 4.82 8.66 -24.65
N MET A 138 4.56 9.47 -23.63
CA MET A 138 4.31 10.91 -23.81
C MET A 138 5.54 11.68 -24.31
N ASN A 139 6.74 11.30 -23.88
CA ASN A 139 7.97 11.95 -24.37
C ASN A 139 8.26 11.64 -25.84
N ARG A 140 7.98 10.42 -26.30
CA ARG A 140 8.14 10.07 -27.72
C ARG A 140 7.22 10.88 -28.64
N GLY A 141 5.97 11.11 -28.21
CA GLY A 141 5.01 11.91 -28.98
C GLY A 141 5.46 13.38 -29.16
N LYS A 142 6.07 14.00 -28.15
CA LYS A 142 6.58 15.38 -28.23
C LYS A 142 7.78 15.51 -29.14
N ASN A 143 8.70 14.57 -29.13
CA ASN A 143 9.91 14.62 -29.97
C ASN A 143 9.56 14.46 -31.45
N ASN A 144 8.57 13.68 -31.82
CA ASN A 144 8.12 13.53 -33.21
C ASN A 144 7.39 14.76 -33.76
N ILE A 145 6.76 15.56 -32.93
CA ILE A 145 6.08 16.82 -33.36
C ILE A 145 7.11 17.95 -33.57
N ASN A 146 8.20 17.95 -32.81
CA ASN A 146 9.25 18.97 -32.93
C ASN A 146 10.27 18.65 -34.03
N SER A 147 10.18 17.50 -34.69
CA SER A 147 11.05 17.09 -35.82
C SER A 147 10.36 17.21 -37.19
N LEU A 148 9.14 17.72 -37.25
CA LEU A 148 8.41 18.11 -38.46
C LEU A 148 8.36 19.65 -38.59
#